data_7002efb7619cf23f19482ca5498da5bc
#
_entry.id   7002efb7619cf23f19482ca5498da5bc
#
_cell.length_a   1.000
_cell.length_b   1.000
_cell.length_c   1.000
_cell.angle_alpha   90.00
_cell.angle_beta   90.00
_cell.angle_gamma   90.00
#
_symmetry.space_group_name_H-M   'P 1'
#
loop_
_entity.id
_entity.type
_entity.pdbx_description
1 polymer ?
#
loop_
_entity_poly.entity_id
_entity_poly.type
_entity_poly.pdbx_seq_one_letter_code
_entity_poly.pdbx_strand_id
1 'polypeptide(L)'
;MGDYISMLKQSGLKTTFQRLYILQVLDECGHLDIDEIYSNVLFVHPSISLATIYKNILMLVDKKVIKEVPIEGKKSKYEIIKQDHFHLICTECGDVEDCDYEELSGIVSSSSKKHKFLQEKVELSVYGYCKKCIDKINEKS
;
A
#
# COMPACT_ATOMS: atom_id res chain seq x y z
N MET A 1 -7.43 11.08 11.77
CA MET A 1 -6.28 11.60 10.99
C MET A 1 -4.99 11.12 11.63
N GLY A 2 -4.10 10.56 10.80
CA GLY A 2 -2.82 10.09 11.29
C GLY A 2 -1.89 11.24 11.64
N ASP A 3 -1.09 11.07 12.68
CA ASP A 3 -0.05 12.03 13.02
C ASP A 3 1.18 11.74 12.15
N TYR A 4 1.22 12.31 10.96
CA TYR A 4 2.30 12.08 10.00
C TYR A 4 3.64 12.61 10.50
N ILE A 5 3.62 13.68 11.27
CA ILE A 5 4.83 14.26 11.87
C ILE A 5 5.48 13.26 12.82
N SER A 6 4.68 12.65 13.70
CA SER A 6 5.17 11.60 14.61
C SER A 6 5.69 10.39 13.85
N MET A 7 4.99 9.97 12.81
CA MET A 7 5.42 8.85 11.98
C MET A 7 6.82 9.07 11.39
N LEU A 8 7.05 10.25 10.83
CA LEU A 8 8.35 10.61 10.27
C LEU A 8 9.43 10.70 11.32
N LYS A 9 9.14 11.33 12.45
CA LYS A 9 10.10 11.48 13.56
C LYS A 9 10.51 10.12 14.14
N GLN A 10 9.55 9.23 14.37
CA GLN A 10 9.82 7.89 14.88
C GLN A 10 10.69 7.07 13.92
N SER A 11 10.60 7.37 12.63
CA SER A 11 11.38 6.69 11.60
C SER A 11 12.73 7.34 11.35
N GLY A 12 13.06 8.42 12.06
CA GLY A 12 14.31 9.15 11.91
C GLY A 12 14.38 10.01 10.66
N LEU A 13 13.23 10.31 10.03
CA LEU A 13 13.17 11.13 8.83
C LEU A 13 12.82 12.57 9.17
N LYS A 14 13.42 13.48 8.41
CA LYS A 14 13.07 14.89 8.51
C LYS A 14 11.64 15.13 8.06
N THR A 15 10.93 15.98 8.77
CA THR A 15 9.58 16.41 8.41
C THR A 15 9.69 17.44 7.29
N THR A 16 9.31 17.05 6.09
CA THR A 16 9.26 17.94 4.93
C THR A 16 7.83 18.01 4.40
N PHE A 17 7.51 19.09 3.72
CA PHE A 17 6.19 19.26 3.10
C PHE A 17 5.86 18.10 2.14
N GLN A 18 6.83 17.72 1.30
CA GLN A 18 6.64 16.66 0.33
C GLN A 18 6.29 15.33 1.01
N ARG A 19 7.00 14.97 2.07
CA ARG A 19 6.76 13.72 2.81
C ARG A 19 5.42 13.73 3.52
N LEU A 20 5.08 14.84 4.16
CA LEU A 20 3.77 14.99 4.82
C LEU A 20 2.64 14.85 3.82
N TYR A 21 2.77 15.48 2.67
CA TYR A 21 1.72 15.45 1.65
C TYR A 21 1.59 14.07 1.01
N ILE A 22 2.70 13.39 0.75
CA ILE A 22 2.68 11.99 0.26
C ILE A 22 1.90 11.11 1.25
N LEU A 23 2.19 11.22 2.55
CA LEU A 23 1.49 10.43 3.56
C LEU A 23 0.01 10.76 3.62
N GLN A 24 -0.33 12.05 3.54
CA GLN A 24 -1.72 12.49 3.53
C GLN A 24 -2.49 11.90 2.36
N VAL A 25 -1.92 11.95 1.16
CA VAL A 25 -2.56 11.43 -0.06
C VAL A 25 -2.74 9.93 0.04
N LEU A 26 -1.73 9.20 0.52
CA LEU A 26 -1.83 7.75 0.71
C LEU A 26 -2.86 7.38 1.75
N ASP A 27 -2.96 8.14 2.83
CA ASP A 27 -3.95 7.90 3.89
C ASP A 27 -5.37 8.09 3.37
N GLU A 28 -5.60 9.14 2.59
CA GLU A 28 -6.92 9.44 2.03
C GLU A 28 -7.34 8.47 0.92
N CYS A 29 -6.40 8.06 0.07
CA CYS A 29 -6.69 7.24 -1.11
C CYS A 29 -6.47 5.75 -0.89
N GLY A 30 -5.72 5.36 0.13
CA GLY A 30 -5.41 3.98 0.47
C GLY A 30 -4.22 3.42 -0.29
N HIS A 31 -4.35 3.24 -1.59
CA HIS A 31 -3.31 2.64 -2.44
C HIS A 31 -3.12 3.47 -3.70
N LEU A 32 -1.89 3.90 -3.97
CA LEU A 32 -1.58 4.66 -5.19
C LEU A 32 -0.26 4.18 -5.77
N ASP A 33 -0.17 4.16 -7.10
CA ASP A 33 1.11 3.98 -7.77
C ASP A 33 1.89 5.30 -7.79
N ILE A 34 3.13 5.25 -8.24
CA ILE A 34 4.01 6.44 -8.21
C ILE A 34 3.50 7.58 -9.07
N ASP A 35 2.88 7.28 -10.20
CA ASP A 35 2.35 8.32 -11.10
C ASP A 35 1.15 9.01 -10.48
N GLU A 36 0.29 8.26 -9.80
CA GLU A 36 -0.86 8.81 -9.08
C GLU A 36 -0.41 9.70 -7.92
N ILE A 37 0.61 9.26 -7.17
CA ILE A 37 1.19 10.07 -6.10
C ILE A 37 1.77 11.37 -6.66
N TYR A 38 2.56 11.25 -7.74
CA TYR A 38 3.16 12.41 -8.40
C TYR A 38 2.10 13.42 -8.86
N SER A 39 1.04 12.95 -9.52
CA SER A 39 -0.05 13.81 -9.99
C SER A 39 -0.71 14.58 -8.85
N ASN A 40 -0.95 13.91 -7.72
CA ASN A 40 -1.55 14.54 -6.55
C ASN A 40 -0.63 15.59 -5.93
N VAL A 41 0.67 15.29 -5.79
CA VAL A 41 1.63 16.24 -5.21
C VAL A 41 1.87 17.41 -6.15
N LEU A 42 1.93 17.16 -7.45
CA LEU A 42 2.14 18.18 -8.47
C LEU A 42 1.05 19.25 -8.42
N PHE A 43 -0.16 18.86 -8.09
CA PHE A 43 -1.30 19.79 -8.01
C PHE A 43 -1.07 20.88 -6.95
N VAL A 44 -0.45 20.56 -5.82
CA VAL A 44 -0.18 21.52 -4.75
C VAL A 44 1.25 22.06 -4.78
N HIS A 45 2.16 21.37 -5.47
CA HIS A 45 3.57 21.75 -5.56
C HIS A 45 4.05 21.62 -7.00
N PRO A 46 3.70 22.59 -7.87
CA PRO A 46 3.89 22.45 -9.33
C PRO A 46 5.35 22.29 -9.78
N SER A 47 6.31 22.69 -8.96
CA SER A 47 7.73 22.60 -9.31
C SER A 47 8.40 21.29 -8.92
N ILE A 48 7.67 20.37 -8.28
CA ILE A 48 8.27 19.11 -7.84
C ILE A 48 8.55 18.21 -9.05
N SER A 49 9.68 17.49 -9.02
CA SER A 49 10.02 16.55 -10.08
C SER A 49 9.60 15.14 -9.71
N LEU A 50 9.39 14.30 -10.74
CA LEU A 50 9.12 12.89 -10.55
C LEU A 50 10.27 12.21 -9.80
N ALA A 51 11.51 12.61 -10.09
CA ALA A 51 12.69 12.08 -9.41
C ALA A 51 12.66 12.34 -7.91
N THR A 52 12.19 13.52 -7.50
CA THR A 52 12.06 13.86 -6.08
C THR A 52 11.00 13.00 -5.40
N ILE A 53 9.87 12.79 -6.06
CA ILE A 53 8.80 11.91 -5.55
C ILE A 53 9.35 10.49 -5.40
N TYR A 54 10.01 9.97 -6.42
CA TYR A 54 10.57 8.62 -6.40
C TYR A 54 11.54 8.44 -5.24
N LYS A 55 12.45 9.40 -5.05
CA LYS A 55 13.43 9.39 -3.96
C LYS A 55 12.76 9.36 -2.59
N ASN A 56 11.73 10.17 -2.39
CA ASN A 56 11.00 10.21 -1.12
C ASN A 56 10.23 8.92 -0.88
N ILE A 57 9.62 8.34 -1.90
CA ILE A 57 8.91 7.07 -1.78
C ILE A 57 9.87 5.95 -1.39
N LEU A 58 11.03 5.85 -2.04
CA LEU A 58 12.04 4.85 -1.69
C LEU A 58 12.51 4.99 -0.24
N MET A 59 12.70 6.23 0.20
CA MET A 59 13.13 6.51 1.56
C MET A 59 12.05 6.11 2.58
N LEU A 60 10.79 6.41 2.29
CA LEU A 60 9.67 6.03 3.16
C LEU A 60 9.50 4.50 3.22
N VAL A 61 9.73 3.81 2.11
CA VAL A 61 9.70 2.33 2.08
C VAL A 61 10.86 1.77 2.90
N ASP A 62 12.06 2.29 2.71
CA ASP A 62 13.25 1.85 3.44
C ASP A 62 13.07 1.99 4.95
N LYS A 63 12.45 3.07 5.40
CA LYS A 63 12.19 3.34 6.81
C LYS A 63 10.91 2.70 7.34
N LYS A 64 10.24 1.88 6.53
CA LYS A 64 9.04 1.14 6.90
C LYS A 64 7.86 2.03 7.36
N VAL A 65 7.77 3.21 6.79
CA VAL A 65 6.61 4.10 6.98
C VAL A 65 5.50 3.72 6.01
N ILE A 66 5.89 3.42 4.76
CA ILE A 66 4.99 2.90 3.74
C ILE A 66 5.54 1.58 3.21
N LYS A 67 4.72 0.84 2.50
CA LYS A 67 5.16 -0.38 1.85
C LYS A 67 4.71 -0.43 0.40
N GLU A 68 5.47 -1.16 -0.39
CA GLU A 68 5.15 -1.44 -1.77
C GLU A 68 4.24 -2.66 -1.84
N VAL A 69 3.16 -2.55 -2.61
CA VAL A 69 2.24 -3.65 -2.89
C VAL A 69 2.42 -4.03 -4.36
N PRO A 70 3.15 -5.12 -4.65
CA PRO A 70 3.37 -5.54 -6.02
C PRO A 70 2.06 -5.98 -6.68
N ILE A 71 1.88 -5.59 -7.94
CA ILE A 71 0.71 -5.97 -8.74
C ILE A 71 1.23 -6.57 -10.04
N GLU A 72 0.92 -7.83 -10.26
CA GLU A 72 1.38 -8.56 -11.44
C GLU A 72 0.94 -7.87 -12.73
N GLY A 73 1.90 -7.59 -13.61
CA GLY A 73 1.64 -6.96 -14.91
C GLY A 73 1.34 -5.48 -14.86
N LYS A 74 1.44 -4.85 -13.67
CA LYS A 74 1.15 -3.44 -13.49
C LYS A 74 2.20 -2.81 -12.58
N LYS A 75 2.19 -1.47 -12.50
CA LYS A 75 3.05 -0.76 -11.55
C LYS A 75 2.62 -1.08 -10.13
N SER A 76 3.59 -1.22 -9.24
CA SER A 76 3.33 -1.41 -7.81
C SER A 76 2.57 -0.21 -7.25
N LYS A 77 1.73 -0.49 -6.28
CA LYS A 77 1.08 0.55 -5.49
C LYS A 77 1.75 0.66 -4.13
N TYR A 78 1.56 1.78 -3.48
CA TYR A 78 2.13 2.06 -2.17
C TYR A 78 1.03 2.35 -1.17
N GLU A 79 1.25 1.98 0.07
CA GLU A 79 0.30 2.25 1.15
C GLU A 79 1.04 2.53 2.45
N ILE A 80 0.40 3.25 3.36
CA ILE A 80 0.93 3.45 4.71
C ILE A 80 0.85 2.13 5.46
N ILE A 81 1.90 1.76 6.19
CA ILE A 81 1.90 0.55 7.01
C ILE A 81 0.94 0.76 8.18
N LYS A 82 -0.09 -0.07 8.21
CA LYS A 82 -1.12 -0.11 9.24
C LYS A 82 -1.09 -1.46 9.94
N GLN A 83 -2.12 -1.74 10.71
CA GLN A 83 -2.30 -3.08 11.30
C GLN A 83 -2.33 -4.14 10.20
N ASP A 84 -1.98 -5.36 10.56
CA ASP A 84 -1.96 -6.48 9.62
C ASP A 84 -3.28 -6.60 8.87
N HIS A 85 -3.19 -6.70 7.56
CA HIS A 85 -4.32 -6.90 6.66
C HIS A 85 -3.84 -7.68 5.44
N PHE A 86 -4.76 -8.20 4.67
CA PHE A 86 -4.42 -8.82 3.40
C PHE A 86 -5.12 -8.08 2.25
N HIS A 87 -4.68 -8.34 1.04
CA HIS A 87 -5.12 -7.60 -0.13
C HIS A 87 -5.86 -8.49 -1.11
N LEU A 88 -6.94 -7.95 -1.68
CA LEU A 88 -7.57 -8.49 -2.88
C LEU A 88 -7.17 -7.58 -4.04
N ILE A 89 -6.47 -8.14 -5.00
CA ILE A 89 -5.89 -7.37 -6.12
C ILE A 89 -6.56 -7.78 -7.42
N CYS A 90 -7.14 -6.81 -8.12
CA CYS A 90 -7.73 -7.05 -9.44
C CYS A 90 -6.63 -7.05 -10.49
N THR A 91 -6.45 -8.16 -11.18
CA THR A 91 -5.44 -8.28 -12.22
C THR A 91 -5.80 -7.51 -13.49
N GLU A 92 -7.08 -7.18 -13.67
CA GLU A 92 -7.53 -6.44 -14.84
C GLU A 92 -7.34 -4.93 -14.69
N CYS A 93 -7.88 -4.33 -13.63
CA CYS A 93 -7.83 -2.88 -13.43
C CYS A 93 -6.79 -2.42 -12.40
N GLY A 94 -6.21 -3.33 -11.63
CA GLY A 94 -5.20 -2.98 -10.62
C GLY A 94 -5.77 -2.49 -9.30
N ASP A 95 -7.09 -2.50 -9.11
CA ASP A 95 -7.68 -2.08 -7.85
C ASP A 95 -7.25 -3.01 -6.71
N VAL A 96 -6.99 -2.41 -5.55
CA VAL A 96 -6.58 -3.13 -4.35
C VAL A 96 -7.59 -2.84 -3.24
N GLU A 97 -8.10 -3.90 -2.63
CA GLU A 97 -9.00 -3.81 -1.49
C GLU A 97 -8.34 -4.44 -0.27
N ASP A 98 -8.39 -3.74 0.86
CA ASP A 98 -7.85 -4.24 2.12
C ASP A 98 -8.89 -5.08 2.84
N CYS A 99 -8.47 -6.24 3.33
CA CYS A 99 -9.31 -7.13 4.13
C CYS A 99 -8.70 -7.32 5.50
N ASP A 100 -9.55 -7.49 6.50
CA ASP A 100 -9.14 -7.65 7.88
C ASP A 100 -8.31 -8.90 8.09
N TYR A 101 -7.13 -8.72 8.69
CA TYR A 101 -6.26 -9.83 9.05
C TYR A 101 -6.95 -10.83 10.01
N GLU A 102 -7.90 -10.37 10.82
CA GLU A 102 -8.62 -11.23 11.75
C GLU A 102 -9.26 -12.43 11.06
N GLU A 103 -9.68 -12.28 9.82
CA GLU A 103 -10.25 -13.37 9.03
C GLU A 103 -9.25 -14.51 8.80
N LEU A 104 -7.95 -14.18 8.80
CA LEU A 104 -6.87 -15.14 8.56
C LEU A 104 -6.14 -15.57 9.83
N SER A 105 -6.22 -14.78 10.90
CA SER A 105 -5.39 -14.97 12.09
C SER A 105 -5.54 -16.37 12.70
N GLY A 106 -6.74 -16.93 12.70
CA GLY A 106 -7.00 -18.28 13.20
C GLY A 106 -6.25 -19.35 12.43
N ILE A 107 -6.25 -19.25 11.10
CA ILE A 107 -5.58 -20.21 10.23
C ILE A 107 -4.07 -20.14 10.43
N VAL A 108 -3.52 -18.92 10.44
CA VAL A 108 -2.08 -18.70 10.60
C VAL A 108 -1.60 -19.16 11.98
N SER A 109 -2.34 -18.83 13.05
CA SER A 109 -2.01 -19.25 14.42
C SER A 109 -2.03 -20.75 14.55
N SER A 110 -3.04 -21.42 13.99
CA SER A 110 -3.17 -22.88 14.02
C SER A 110 -2.00 -23.56 13.33
N SER A 111 -1.62 -23.08 12.14
CA SER A 111 -0.48 -23.63 11.39
C SER A 111 0.83 -23.40 12.11
N SER A 112 1.05 -22.21 12.67
CA SER A 112 2.26 -21.89 13.41
C SER A 112 2.43 -22.76 14.64
N LYS A 113 1.36 -23.01 15.39
CA LYS A 113 1.38 -23.89 16.57
C LYS A 113 1.68 -25.33 16.17
N LYS A 114 1.03 -25.82 15.11
CA LYS A 114 1.21 -27.19 14.63
C LYS A 114 2.65 -27.47 14.26
N HIS A 115 3.33 -26.51 13.66
CA HIS A 115 4.72 -26.63 13.20
C HIS A 115 5.74 -26.06 14.19
N LYS A 116 5.32 -25.64 15.37
CA LYS A 116 6.19 -25.02 16.39
C LYS A 116 6.98 -23.84 15.81
N PHE A 117 6.30 -23.01 15.06
CA PHE A 117 6.89 -21.90 14.31
C PHE A 117 6.55 -20.57 14.99
N LEU A 118 7.57 -19.74 15.23
CA LEU A 118 7.39 -18.39 15.75
C LEU A 118 7.22 -17.41 14.57
N GLN A 119 6.02 -16.95 14.36
CA GLN A 119 5.66 -16.06 13.27
C GLN A 119 6.08 -14.62 13.58
N GLU A 120 6.80 -13.99 12.66
CA GLU A 120 7.12 -12.57 12.75
C GLU A 120 6.18 -11.72 11.92
N LYS A 121 5.88 -12.14 10.71
CA LYS A 121 5.18 -11.35 9.72
C LYS A 121 4.34 -12.24 8.81
N VAL A 122 3.17 -11.75 8.42
CA VAL A 122 2.31 -12.43 7.45
C VAL A 122 2.01 -11.46 6.31
N GLU A 123 2.22 -11.93 5.10
CA GLU A 123 1.81 -11.20 3.90
C GLU A 123 0.93 -12.12 3.06
N LEU A 124 -0.22 -11.63 2.64
CA LEU A 124 -1.10 -12.37 1.76
C LEU A 124 -1.70 -11.42 0.73
N SER A 125 -1.62 -11.82 -0.54
CA SER A 125 -2.29 -11.13 -1.62
C SER A 125 -3.08 -12.16 -2.41
N VAL A 126 -4.35 -11.85 -2.67
CA VAL A 126 -5.24 -12.69 -3.46
C VAL A 126 -5.47 -11.98 -4.78
N TYR A 127 -5.22 -12.66 -5.88
CA TYR A 127 -5.33 -12.11 -7.23
C TYR A 127 -6.59 -12.63 -7.90
N GLY A 128 -7.30 -11.76 -8.57
CA GLY A 128 -8.52 -12.14 -9.27
C GLY A 128 -9.13 -10.94 -9.98
N TYR A 129 -10.46 -10.91 -10.01
CA TYR A 129 -11.19 -9.85 -10.69
C TYR A 129 -12.14 -9.16 -9.72
N CYS A 130 -12.09 -7.84 -9.69
CA CYS A 130 -12.99 -7.06 -8.85
C CYS A 130 -14.41 -7.09 -9.41
N LYS A 131 -15.38 -6.62 -8.62
CA LYS A 131 -16.79 -6.63 -8.99
C LYS A 131 -17.06 -6.04 -10.37
N LYS A 132 -16.42 -4.92 -10.68
CA LYS A 132 -16.57 -4.25 -11.99
C LYS A 132 -16.02 -5.11 -13.13
N CYS A 133 -14.89 -5.78 -12.91
CA CYS A 133 -14.22 -6.57 -13.94
C CYS A 133 -14.84 -7.95 -14.12
N ILE A 134 -15.43 -8.52 -13.08
CA ILE A 134 -16.20 -9.78 -13.17
C ILE A 134 -17.32 -9.62 -14.18
N ASP A 135 -18.05 -8.51 -14.13
CA ASP A 135 -19.16 -8.27 -15.04
C ASP A 135 -18.69 -8.22 -16.48
N LYS A 136 -17.55 -7.61 -16.74
CA LYS A 136 -16.96 -7.57 -18.10
C LYS A 136 -16.56 -8.95 -18.60
N ILE A 137 -16.05 -9.81 -17.74
CA ILE A 137 -15.63 -11.15 -18.09
C ILE A 137 -16.84 -12.02 -18.39
N ASN A 138 -17.88 -11.91 -17.59
CA ASN A 138 -19.13 -12.66 -17.80
C ASN A 138 -19.81 -12.26 -19.11
N GLU A 139 -19.69 -11.01 -19.54
CA GLU A 139 -20.21 -10.53 -20.82
C GLU A 139 -19.49 -11.13 -22.03
N LYS A 140 -18.21 -11.54 -21.87
CA LYS A 140 -17.37 -12.09 -22.94
C LYS A 140 -17.48 -13.59 -23.10
N SER A 141 -18.17 -14.26 -22.21
CA SER A 141 -18.34 -15.73 -22.28
C SER A 141 -19.70 -16.17 -22.90
#